data_c5a92a5b232e20b225cd69c7bd4193da
#
_entry.id   c5a92a5b232e20b225cd69c7bd4193da
#
_cell.length_a   1.000
_cell.length_b   1.000
_cell.length_c   1.000
_cell.angle_alpha   90.00
_cell.angle_beta   90.00
_cell.angle_gamma   90.00
#
_symmetry.space_group_name_H-M   'P 1'
#
loop_
_entity.id
_entity.type
_entity.pdbx_description
1 polymer ?
#
loop_
_entity_poly.entity_id
_entity_poly.type
_entity_poly.pdbx_seq_one_letter_code
_entity_poly.pdbx_strand_id
1 'polypeptide(L)'
;VNIMDGTSIGYDSEVFRKYSPTADSYANNTQEEYKTCIQKIKDAGFYVIGRLTTFNDSFFVSDHPEYAISDAAGDPLYIAGSYWPSAFCRYVWEYKVELAKEAVAMFGFNEIQFDYVRFPDGTYYYEEDGNIDYRNEYDETKAQAIQRFLMYACDELHDCGVYVGADVFGETSGSYVSAYGQYWPAISNVVDVISGMPYPDHFAQNGSYRPWEHPYETLLEWAQKASARQSETPTPAIARTWIQAYDAIKTPYNTYGPEEISGQIRGLEEGGLTGGFMAWQAACSLTKLESLKPAFDALTPVSTPAEK
;
A
#
# COMPACT_ATOMS: atom_id res chain seq x y z
N VAL A 1 2.45 7.66 8.12
CA VAL A 1 3.58 7.26 8.99
C VAL A 1 3.67 5.75 9.02
N ASN A 2 4.89 5.17 8.89
CA ASN A 2 5.04 3.71 8.87
C ASN A 2 4.90 3.12 10.29
N ILE A 3 3.93 2.25 10.48
CA ILE A 3 3.87 1.31 11.61
C ILE A 3 4.92 0.22 11.35
N MET A 4 4.93 -0.29 10.12
CA MET A 4 5.87 -1.28 9.62
C MET A 4 6.07 -1.09 8.12
N ASP A 5 7.33 -1.18 7.66
CA ASP A 5 7.69 -1.14 6.23
C ASP A 5 8.75 -2.20 5.94
N GLY A 6 8.32 -3.41 5.61
CA GLY A 6 9.19 -4.57 5.50
C GLY A 6 9.93 -4.85 6.82
N THR A 7 11.26 -4.66 6.81
CA THR A 7 12.11 -4.81 8.01
C THR A 7 12.31 -3.51 8.80
N SER A 8 11.66 -2.42 8.43
CA SER A 8 11.67 -1.17 9.20
C SER A 8 10.46 -1.13 10.14
N ILE A 9 10.70 -1.29 11.42
CA ILE A 9 9.68 -1.37 12.47
C ILE A 9 9.57 -0.02 13.17
N GLY A 10 8.35 0.54 13.20
CA GLY A 10 8.10 1.89 13.73
C GLY A 10 8.36 2.03 15.21
N TYR A 11 7.90 1.08 16.02
CA TYR A 11 7.97 1.13 17.48
C TYR A 11 7.98 -0.28 18.09
N ASP A 12 8.43 -0.41 19.34
CA ASP A 12 8.33 -1.64 20.12
C ASP A 12 6.87 -1.93 20.53
N SER A 13 6.42 -3.19 20.38
CA SER A 13 5.00 -3.55 20.41
C SER A 13 4.74 -4.85 21.16
N GLU A 14 3.68 -4.89 21.97
CA GLU A 14 3.22 -6.14 22.58
C GLU A 14 2.74 -7.15 21.54
N VAL A 15 2.15 -6.67 20.45
CA VAL A 15 1.70 -7.52 19.34
C VAL A 15 2.92 -8.09 18.60
N PHE A 16 3.97 -7.29 18.36
CA PHE A 16 5.22 -7.83 17.81
C PHE A 16 5.83 -8.87 18.74
N ARG A 17 5.90 -8.61 20.05
CA ARG A 17 6.41 -9.60 21.03
C ARG A 17 5.63 -10.90 21.00
N LYS A 18 4.33 -10.85 20.77
CA LYS A 18 3.45 -12.03 20.67
C LYS A 18 3.62 -12.80 19.38
N TYR A 19 3.65 -12.09 18.21
CA TYR A 19 3.56 -12.72 16.89
C TYR A 19 4.89 -12.75 16.13
N SER A 20 5.77 -11.81 16.35
CA SER A 20 7.06 -11.69 15.67
C SER A 20 8.09 -11.03 16.59
N PRO A 21 8.61 -11.76 17.59
CA PRO A 21 9.61 -11.21 18.52
C PRO A 21 10.87 -10.69 17.81
N THR A 22 11.20 -11.26 16.65
CA THR A 22 12.29 -10.74 15.81
C THR A 22 11.98 -9.30 15.37
N ALA A 23 10.76 -9.01 14.91
CA ALA A 23 10.36 -7.65 14.52
C ALA A 23 10.49 -6.66 15.70
N ASP A 24 10.00 -7.02 16.90
CA ASP A 24 10.12 -6.19 18.09
C ASP A 24 11.57 -5.79 18.39
N SER A 25 12.51 -6.71 18.22
CA SER A 25 13.94 -6.46 18.47
C SER A 25 14.57 -5.44 17.49
N TYR A 26 13.92 -5.16 16.37
CA TYR A 26 14.35 -4.17 15.37
C TYR A 26 13.53 -2.88 15.40
N ALA A 27 12.75 -2.65 16.48
CA ALA A 27 11.98 -1.41 16.63
C ALA A 27 12.89 -0.17 16.60
N ASN A 28 12.53 0.79 15.75
CA ASN A 28 13.30 2.02 15.58
C ASN A 28 13.08 3.04 16.71
N ASN A 29 11.95 2.95 17.40
CA ASN A 29 11.56 3.85 18.48
C ASN A 29 10.90 3.08 19.60
N THR A 30 10.92 3.65 20.79
CA THR A 30 10.02 3.25 21.86
C THR A 30 8.59 3.71 21.56
N GLN A 31 7.60 3.08 22.18
CA GLN A 31 6.20 3.51 22.09
C GLN A 31 6.02 5.00 22.41
N GLU A 32 6.71 5.51 23.44
CA GLU A 32 6.60 6.91 23.89
C GLU A 32 7.21 7.89 22.87
N GLU A 33 8.34 7.56 22.27
CA GLU A 33 8.96 8.38 21.23
C GLU A 33 8.07 8.43 19.98
N TYR A 34 7.55 7.28 19.55
CA TYR A 34 6.66 7.20 18.41
C TYR A 34 5.34 7.95 18.66
N LYS A 35 4.74 7.78 19.84
CA LYS A 35 3.54 8.53 20.27
C LYS A 35 3.77 10.03 20.26
N THR A 36 4.90 10.48 20.80
CA THR A 36 5.28 11.89 20.79
C THR A 36 5.38 12.45 19.38
N CYS A 37 5.93 11.69 18.44
CA CYS A 37 6.01 12.08 17.03
C CYS A 37 4.61 12.21 16.40
N ILE A 38 3.75 11.20 16.57
CA ILE A 38 2.39 11.20 16.03
C ILE A 38 1.57 12.37 16.61
N GLN A 39 1.68 12.62 17.94
CA GLN A 39 0.96 13.70 18.59
C GLN A 39 1.33 15.07 18.00
N LYS A 40 2.62 15.33 17.75
CA LYS A 40 3.05 16.58 17.10
C LYS A 40 2.41 16.78 15.72
N ILE A 41 2.27 15.70 14.94
CA ILE A 41 1.65 15.76 13.62
C ILE A 41 0.16 16.08 13.77
N LYS A 42 -0.53 15.45 14.72
CA LYS A 42 -1.95 15.69 15.02
C LYS A 42 -2.20 17.11 15.55
N ASP A 43 -1.35 17.60 16.46
CA ASP A 43 -1.44 18.95 17.01
C ASP A 43 -1.24 20.04 15.92
N ALA A 44 -0.51 19.70 14.86
CA ALA A 44 -0.38 20.56 13.68
C ALA A 44 -1.61 20.49 12.73
N GLY A 45 -2.65 19.73 13.08
CA GLY A 45 -3.91 19.62 12.35
C GLY A 45 -3.89 18.64 11.17
N PHE A 46 -2.91 17.75 11.09
CA PHE A 46 -2.86 16.78 10.01
C PHE A 46 -3.73 15.54 10.28
N TYR A 47 -4.35 15.04 9.22
CA TYR A 47 -4.91 13.69 9.16
C TYR A 47 -3.77 12.68 9.10
N VAL A 48 -3.74 11.72 10.02
CA VAL A 48 -2.60 10.81 10.16
C VAL A 48 -2.97 9.40 9.75
N ILE A 49 -2.25 8.89 8.75
CA ILE A 49 -2.39 7.53 8.21
C ILE A 49 -1.28 6.66 8.78
N GLY A 50 -1.66 5.54 9.40
CA GLY A 50 -0.75 4.48 9.81
C GLY A 50 -0.57 3.47 8.67
N ARG A 51 0.61 3.45 8.02
CA ARG A 51 0.91 2.51 6.94
C ARG A 51 1.53 1.23 7.48
N LEU A 52 1.00 0.09 7.05
CA LEU A 52 1.37 -1.24 7.52
C LEU A 52 1.64 -2.17 6.34
N THR A 53 2.86 -2.70 6.24
CA THR A 53 3.20 -3.78 5.32
C THR A 53 2.49 -5.06 5.74
N THR A 54 1.70 -5.65 4.84
CA THR A 54 0.80 -6.78 5.18
C THR A 54 1.49 -8.13 4.98
N PHE A 55 1.72 -8.54 3.73
CA PHE A 55 2.23 -9.88 3.40
C PHE A 55 3.69 -9.90 2.92
N ASN A 56 4.44 -8.81 3.09
CA ASN A 56 5.88 -8.78 2.92
C ASN A 56 6.52 -8.65 4.30
N ASP A 57 6.87 -9.78 4.94
CA ASP A 57 7.32 -9.79 6.33
C ASP A 57 8.32 -10.93 6.60
N SER A 58 9.59 -10.65 6.33
CA SER A 58 10.67 -11.61 6.56
C SER A 58 10.89 -11.91 8.05
N PHE A 59 10.58 -10.97 8.96
CA PHE A 59 10.74 -11.21 10.39
C PHE A 59 9.72 -12.23 10.90
N PHE A 60 8.46 -12.05 10.50
CA PHE A 60 7.42 -13.02 10.85
C PHE A 60 7.75 -14.41 10.29
N VAL A 61 8.22 -14.51 9.05
CA VAL A 61 8.63 -15.80 8.47
C VAL A 61 9.82 -16.42 9.22
N SER A 62 10.74 -15.59 9.70
CA SER A 62 11.85 -16.08 10.54
C SER A 62 11.37 -16.71 11.85
N ASP A 63 10.34 -16.13 12.46
CA ASP A 63 9.75 -16.63 13.70
C ASP A 63 8.76 -17.79 13.46
N HIS A 64 8.10 -17.80 12.28
CA HIS A 64 7.02 -18.72 11.92
C HIS A 64 7.15 -19.24 10.47
N PRO A 65 8.18 -20.05 10.17
CA PRO A 65 8.38 -20.55 8.80
C PRO A 65 7.23 -21.45 8.30
N GLU A 66 6.44 -22.03 9.20
CA GLU A 66 5.27 -22.85 8.88
C GLU A 66 4.15 -22.09 8.17
N TYR A 67 4.09 -20.76 8.32
CA TYR A 67 3.09 -19.90 7.64
C TYR A 67 3.63 -19.22 6.37
N ALA A 68 4.86 -19.51 6.00
CA ALA A 68 5.47 -18.93 4.81
C ALA A 68 4.94 -19.55 3.51
N ILE A 69 4.96 -18.77 2.43
CA ILE A 69 4.97 -19.35 1.08
C ILE A 69 6.27 -20.13 0.95
N SER A 70 6.16 -21.43 0.63
CA SER A 70 7.28 -22.37 0.65
C SER A 70 7.42 -23.13 -0.66
N ASP A 71 8.51 -23.83 -0.82
CA ASP A 71 8.68 -24.82 -1.87
C ASP A 71 7.92 -26.12 -1.54
N ALA A 72 7.99 -27.10 -2.45
CA ALA A 72 7.36 -28.41 -2.26
C ALA A 72 7.98 -29.24 -1.13
N ALA A 73 9.20 -28.91 -0.66
CA ALA A 73 9.82 -29.53 0.50
C ALA A 73 9.38 -28.88 1.82
N GLY A 74 8.75 -27.73 1.76
CA GLY A 74 8.25 -26.96 2.92
C GLY A 74 9.21 -25.86 3.39
N ASP A 75 10.30 -25.61 2.68
CA ASP A 75 11.24 -24.55 3.00
C ASP A 75 10.72 -23.20 2.49
N PRO A 76 10.78 -22.11 3.30
CA PRO A 76 10.32 -20.78 2.88
C PRO A 76 11.03 -20.29 1.62
N LEU A 77 10.25 -19.81 0.66
CA LEU A 77 10.77 -19.25 -0.60
C LEU A 77 11.14 -17.77 -0.46
N TYR A 78 12.36 -17.42 -0.90
CA TYR A 78 12.79 -16.03 -1.03
C TYR A 78 12.38 -15.50 -2.40
N ILE A 79 11.34 -14.65 -2.45
CA ILE A 79 10.73 -14.17 -3.69
C ILE A 79 10.66 -12.64 -3.66
N ALA A 80 11.00 -11.99 -4.77
CA ALA A 80 10.95 -10.54 -4.90
C ALA A 80 11.67 -9.79 -3.77
N GLY A 81 12.82 -10.30 -3.33
CA GLY A 81 13.67 -9.66 -2.34
C GLY A 81 13.26 -9.85 -0.88
N SER A 82 12.31 -10.75 -0.59
CA SER A 82 11.82 -10.98 0.77
C SER A 82 11.32 -12.42 0.97
N TYR A 83 11.06 -12.78 2.22
CA TYR A 83 10.21 -13.90 2.58
C TYR A 83 8.78 -13.41 2.85
N TRP A 84 7.79 -14.21 2.47
CA TRP A 84 6.39 -13.82 2.49
C TRP A 84 5.56 -14.82 3.31
N PRO A 85 4.92 -14.39 4.40
CA PRO A 85 3.84 -15.16 4.98
C PRO A 85 2.71 -15.30 3.98
N SER A 86 2.03 -16.45 4.01
CA SER A 86 0.93 -16.69 3.07
C SER A 86 -0.30 -15.85 3.38
N ALA A 87 -0.82 -15.16 2.37
CA ALA A 87 -2.08 -14.44 2.46
C ALA A 87 -3.32 -15.37 2.64
N PHE A 88 -3.18 -16.68 2.48
CA PHE A 88 -4.24 -17.64 2.81
C PHE A 88 -4.31 -17.98 4.30
N CYS A 89 -3.24 -17.72 5.08
CA CYS A 89 -3.18 -18.08 6.50
C CYS A 89 -3.91 -17.07 7.39
N ARG A 90 -4.96 -17.53 8.10
CA ARG A 90 -5.77 -16.68 8.99
C ARG A 90 -4.99 -16.17 10.21
N TYR A 91 -4.02 -16.92 10.71
CA TYR A 91 -3.12 -16.47 11.78
C TYR A 91 -2.31 -15.22 11.40
N VAL A 92 -1.90 -15.12 10.13
CA VAL A 92 -1.26 -13.90 9.59
C VAL A 92 -2.23 -12.71 9.56
N TRP A 93 -3.51 -12.96 9.22
CA TRP A 93 -4.54 -11.91 9.25
C TRP A 93 -4.75 -11.36 10.65
N GLU A 94 -4.91 -12.26 11.62
CA GLU A 94 -5.07 -11.91 13.03
C GLU A 94 -3.89 -11.05 13.52
N TYR A 95 -2.65 -11.47 13.25
CA TYR A 95 -1.46 -10.70 13.58
C TYR A 95 -1.49 -9.29 13.02
N LYS A 96 -1.74 -9.11 11.71
CA LYS A 96 -1.73 -7.80 11.07
C LYS A 96 -2.86 -6.90 11.56
N VAL A 97 -4.02 -7.44 11.83
CA VAL A 97 -5.16 -6.68 12.35
C VAL A 97 -4.96 -6.34 13.83
N GLU A 98 -4.45 -7.24 14.67
CA GLU A 98 -4.12 -6.91 16.06
C GLU A 98 -3.06 -5.80 16.15
N LEU A 99 -2.02 -5.83 15.30
CA LEU A 99 -1.03 -4.77 15.22
C LEU A 99 -1.65 -3.42 14.83
N ALA A 100 -2.55 -3.42 13.86
CA ALA A 100 -3.28 -2.23 13.45
C ALA A 100 -4.15 -1.68 14.60
N LYS A 101 -4.89 -2.56 15.31
CA LYS A 101 -5.73 -2.19 16.47
C LYS A 101 -4.89 -1.61 17.63
N GLU A 102 -3.74 -2.22 17.93
CA GLU A 102 -2.81 -1.68 18.94
C GLU A 102 -2.34 -0.28 18.54
N ALA A 103 -1.91 -0.08 17.29
CA ALA A 103 -1.44 1.21 16.81
C ALA A 103 -2.54 2.28 16.87
N VAL A 104 -3.77 1.94 16.53
CA VAL A 104 -4.94 2.84 16.65
C VAL A 104 -5.19 3.22 18.09
N ALA A 105 -5.24 2.25 18.99
CA ALA A 105 -5.51 2.49 20.40
C ALA A 105 -4.42 3.34 21.08
N MET A 106 -3.16 3.14 20.69
CA MET A 106 -2.03 3.84 21.32
C MET A 106 -1.78 5.24 20.75
N PHE A 107 -1.95 5.42 19.43
CA PHE A 107 -1.51 6.62 18.74
C PHE A 107 -2.65 7.41 18.11
N GLY A 108 -3.83 6.81 17.98
CA GLY A 108 -5.03 7.47 17.46
C GLY A 108 -4.88 7.88 15.99
N PHE A 109 -4.45 6.96 15.14
CA PHE A 109 -4.48 7.14 13.69
C PHE A 109 -5.91 7.40 13.21
N ASN A 110 -6.06 8.19 12.16
CA ASN A 110 -7.34 8.42 11.51
C ASN A 110 -7.69 7.30 10.52
N GLU A 111 -6.65 6.64 9.98
CA GLU A 111 -6.75 5.61 8.97
C GLU A 111 -5.60 4.62 9.12
N ILE A 112 -5.88 3.35 8.86
CA ILE A 112 -4.86 2.31 8.65
C ILE A 112 -4.81 1.99 7.16
N GLN A 113 -3.62 2.08 6.57
CA GLN A 113 -3.36 1.78 5.18
C GLN A 113 -2.54 0.51 5.06
N PHE A 114 -3.13 -0.53 4.47
CA PHE A 114 -2.47 -1.80 4.19
C PHE A 114 -1.73 -1.73 2.85
N ASP A 115 -0.40 -1.75 2.91
CA ASP A 115 0.45 -1.93 1.74
C ASP A 115 0.92 -3.38 1.66
N TYR A 116 1.44 -3.81 0.51
CA TYR A 116 1.79 -5.21 0.24
C TYR A 116 0.65 -6.19 0.57
N VAL A 117 -0.59 -5.74 0.43
CA VAL A 117 -1.80 -6.55 0.54
C VAL A 117 -2.01 -7.32 -0.77
N ARG A 118 -1.09 -8.26 -1.00
CA ARG A 118 -0.92 -9.01 -2.26
C ARG A 118 0.01 -10.20 -2.09
N PHE A 119 0.00 -11.08 -3.09
CA PHE A 119 1.02 -12.10 -3.24
C PHE A 119 2.32 -11.53 -3.84
N PRO A 120 3.49 -12.18 -3.66
CA PRO A 120 4.74 -11.72 -4.25
C PRO A 120 4.71 -11.77 -5.77
N ASP A 121 5.49 -10.88 -6.40
CA ASP A 121 5.77 -10.93 -7.82
C ASP A 121 6.73 -12.08 -8.16
N GLY A 122 6.59 -12.65 -9.37
CA GLY A 122 7.48 -13.71 -9.85
C GLY A 122 7.14 -15.13 -9.37
N THR A 123 6.00 -15.34 -8.72
CA THR A 123 5.57 -16.69 -8.27
C THR A 123 5.31 -17.65 -9.43
N TYR A 124 5.00 -17.13 -10.61
CA TYR A 124 4.66 -17.94 -11.79
C TYR A 124 5.78 -18.92 -12.21
N TYR A 125 7.05 -18.58 -11.97
CA TYR A 125 8.16 -19.49 -12.24
C TYR A 125 8.09 -20.77 -11.38
N TYR A 126 7.74 -20.60 -10.11
CA TYR A 126 7.58 -21.72 -9.19
C TYR A 126 6.28 -22.50 -9.41
N GLU A 127 5.23 -21.81 -9.89
CA GLU A 127 3.94 -22.42 -10.23
C GLU A 127 4.06 -23.32 -11.46
N GLU A 128 4.79 -22.89 -12.49
CA GLU A 128 5.06 -23.68 -13.72
C GLU A 128 5.82 -24.97 -13.39
N ASP A 129 6.76 -24.90 -12.47
CA ASP A 129 7.55 -26.06 -12.03
C ASP A 129 6.83 -26.94 -11.00
N GLY A 130 5.66 -26.50 -10.52
CA GLY A 130 4.94 -27.17 -9.42
C GLY A 130 5.69 -27.15 -8.09
N ASN A 131 6.60 -26.19 -7.91
CA ASN A 131 7.47 -26.10 -6.74
C ASN A 131 7.09 -24.90 -5.84
N ILE A 132 5.80 -24.78 -5.53
CA ILE A 132 5.30 -23.77 -4.60
C ILE A 132 4.12 -24.29 -3.81
N ASP A 133 4.14 -24.07 -2.50
CA ASP A 133 3.02 -24.28 -1.59
C ASP A 133 2.62 -22.95 -0.95
N TYR A 134 1.42 -22.52 -1.25
CA TYR A 134 0.83 -21.30 -0.69
C TYR A 134 0.16 -21.49 0.67
N ARG A 135 0.16 -22.67 1.25
CA ARG A 135 -0.59 -23.01 2.48
C ARG A 135 -2.09 -22.69 2.37
N ASN A 136 -2.68 -22.96 1.21
CA ASN A 136 -4.09 -22.65 0.91
C ASN A 136 -5.00 -23.77 1.42
N GLU A 137 -5.40 -23.71 2.68
CA GLU A 137 -6.29 -24.69 3.32
C GLU A 137 -7.77 -24.47 2.99
N TYR A 138 -8.11 -23.32 2.41
CA TYR A 138 -9.51 -22.89 2.20
C TYR A 138 -9.98 -23.02 0.76
N ASP A 139 -9.16 -23.54 -0.13
CA ASP A 139 -9.44 -23.64 -1.57
C ASP A 139 -9.90 -22.30 -2.19
N GLU A 140 -9.23 -21.22 -1.82
CA GLU A 140 -9.50 -19.86 -2.28
C GLU A 140 -8.61 -19.48 -3.44
N THR A 141 -9.08 -18.62 -4.33
CA THR A 141 -8.22 -17.92 -5.26
C THR A 141 -7.43 -16.83 -4.54
N LYS A 142 -6.30 -16.38 -5.10
CA LYS A 142 -5.50 -15.26 -4.56
C LYS A 142 -6.37 -14.01 -4.33
N ALA A 143 -7.26 -13.68 -5.28
CA ALA A 143 -8.15 -12.53 -5.17
C ALA A 143 -9.19 -12.68 -4.05
N GLN A 144 -9.72 -13.88 -3.86
CA GLN A 144 -10.63 -14.14 -2.75
C GLN A 144 -9.95 -14.01 -1.39
N ALA A 145 -8.71 -14.49 -1.25
CA ALA A 145 -7.96 -14.35 -0.02
C ALA A 145 -7.70 -12.86 0.31
N ILE A 146 -7.26 -12.06 -0.67
CA ILE A 146 -7.01 -10.62 -0.48
C ILE A 146 -8.30 -9.89 -0.12
N GLN A 147 -9.40 -10.13 -0.85
CA GLN A 147 -10.68 -9.49 -0.55
C GLN A 147 -11.19 -9.87 0.85
N ARG A 148 -11.12 -11.15 1.23
CA ARG A 148 -11.59 -11.62 2.55
C ARG A 148 -10.71 -11.09 3.70
N PHE A 149 -9.40 -10.98 3.48
CA PHE A 149 -8.54 -10.31 4.45
C PHE A 149 -8.99 -8.86 4.68
N LEU A 150 -9.24 -8.12 3.62
CA LEU A 150 -9.69 -6.72 3.73
C LEU A 150 -11.07 -6.61 4.36
N MET A 151 -12.01 -7.53 4.06
CA MET A 151 -13.30 -7.60 4.76
C MET A 151 -13.11 -7.80 6.26
N TYR A 152 -12.29 -8.77 6.65
CA TYR A 152 -11.95 -9.01 8.06
C TYR A 152 -11.31 -7.79 8.72
N ALA A 153 -10.35 -7.15 8.04
CA ALA A 153 -9.69 -5.96 8.56
C ALA A 153 -10.65 -4.77 8.71
N CYS A 154 -11.55 -4.56 7.75
CA CYS A 154 -12.58 -3.51 7.83
C CYS A 154 -13.55 -3.76 9.01
N ASP A 155 -14.06 -4.98 9.15
CA ASP A 155 -14.98 -5.33 10.25
C ASP A 155 -14.34 -5.03 11.61
N GLU A 156 -13.08 -5.43 11.81
CA GLU A 156 -12.36 -5.25 13.07
C GLU A 156 -11.93 -3.80 13.35
N LEU A 157 -11.54 -3.06 12.32
CA LEU A 157 -11.00 -1.70 12.47
C LEU A 157 -12.08 -0.63 12.47
N HIS A 158 -13.21 -0.83 11.78
CA HIS A 158 -14.36 0.07 11.89
C HIS A 158 -14.91 0.12 13.32
N ASP A 159 -14.88 -1.00 14.05
CA ASP A 159 -15.21 -1.05 15.47
C ASP A 159 -14.25 -0.21 16.34
N CYS A 160 -13.03 0.06 15.85
CA CYS A 160 -12.07 0.98 16.48
C CYS A 160 -12.27 2.44 16.05
N GLY A 161 -13.21 2.73 15.15
CA GLY A 161 -13.55 4.08 14.70
C GLY A 161 -12.53 4.68 13.71
N VAL A 162 -11.82 3.86 12.92
CA VAL A 162 -10.82 4.31 11.95
C VAL A 162 -11.19 3.86 10.55
N TYR A 163 -10.73 4.60 9.53
CA TYR A 163 -10.85 4.22 8.14
C TYR A 163 -9.79 3.20 7.74
N VAL A 164 -10.11 2.40 6.72
CA VAL A 164 -9.23 1.38 6.17
C VAL A 164 -8.90 1.68 4.72
N GLY A 165 -7.60 1.79 4.42
CA GLY A 165 -7.07 1.96 3.08
C GLY A 165 -6.28 0.74 2.61
N ALA A 166 -6.22 0.54 1.29
CA ALA A 166 -5.40 -0.49 0.67
C ALA A 166 -4.60 0.07 -0.51
N ASP A 167 -3.29 -0.21 -0.52
CA ASP A 167 -2.42 0.12 -1.64
C ASP A 167 -2.46 -0.99 -2.69
N VAL A 168 -2.63 -0.61 -3.93
CA VAL A 168 -2.69 -1.54 -5.06
C VAL A 168 -1.76 -1.13 -6.18
N PHE A 169 -1.20 -2.09 -6.90
CA PHE A 169 -0.37 -1.80 -8.06
C PHE A 169 -1.14 -1.03 -9.14
N GLY A 170 -0.42 -0.21 -9.91
CA GLY A 170 -0.99 0.51 -11.04
C GLY A 170 -1.66 -0.42 -12.08
N GLU A 171 -1.18 -1.65 -12.22
CA GLU A 171 -1.74 -2.69 -13.07
C GLU A 171 -3.20 -3.02 -12.76
N THR A 172 -3.66 -2.84 -11.52
CA THR A 172 -5.04 -3.15 -11.10
C THR A 172 -6.11 -2.30 -11.77
N SER A 173 -5.74 -1.21 -12.45
CA SER A 173 -6.65 -0.47 -13.33
C SER A 173 -7.12 -1.31 -14.55
N GLY A 174 -6.47 -2.44 -14.83
CA GLY A 174 -6.89 -3.40 -15.82
C GLY A 174 -8.22 -4.09 -15.47
N SER A 175 -8.84 -4.73 -16.47
CA SER A 175 -10.13 -5.44 -16.30
C SER A 175 -9.97 -6.91 -15.90
N TYR A 176 -8.85 -7.28 -15.32
CA TYR A 176 -8.52 -8.66 -14.95
C TYR A 176 -7.95 -8.71 -13.52
N VAL A 177 -7.97 -9.90 -12.93
CA VAL A 177 -7.29 -10.15 -11.67
C VAL A 177 -5.78 -10.21 -11.92
N SER A 178 -5.01 -9.42 -11.20
CA SER A 178 -3.55 -9.45 -11.32
C SER A 178 -2.97 -10.78 -10.82
N ALA A 179 -1.76 -11.11 -11.26
CA ALA A 179 -1.04 -12.30 -10.79
C ALA A 179 -0.80 -12.30 -9.26
N TYR A 180 -0.82 -11.12 -8.66
CA TYR A 180 -0.65 -10.92 -7.21
C TYR A 180 -1.94 -11.06 -6.40
N GLY A 181 -3.06 -11.36 -7.05
CA GLY A 181 -4.37 -11.47 -6.40
C GLY A 181 -5.09 -10.14 -6.17
N GLN A 182 -4.60 -9.02 -6.69
CA GLN A 182 -5.30 -7.74 -6.63
C GLN A 182 -6.29 -7.60 -7.77
N TYR A 183 -7.52 -7.22 -7.45
CA TYR A 183 -8.60 -6.93 -8.38
C TYR A 183 -9.36 -5.69 -7.91
N TRP A 184 -9.28 -4.61 -8.69
CA TRP A 184 -9.78 -3.30 -8.28
C TRP A 184 -11.21 -3.32 -7.75
N PRO A 185 -12.23 -3.85 -8.49
CA PRO A 185 -13.59 -3.82 -7.99
C PRO A 185 -13.79 -4.62 -6.69
N ALA A 186 -13.08 -5.73 -6.51
CA ALA A 186 -13.18 -6.54 -5.30
C ALA A 186 -12.60 -5.84 -4.07
N ILE A 187 -11.51 -5.08 -4.23
CA ILE A 187 -10.88 -4.31 -3.16
C ILE A 187 -11.67 -3.04 -2.89
N SER A 188 -11.97 -2.25 -3.94
CA SER A 188 -12.69 -0.98 -3.83
C SER A 188 -14.09 -1.11 -3.23
N ASN A 189 -14.73 -2.26 -3.38
CA ASN A 189 -16.06 -2.52 -2.80
C ASN A 189 -16.03 -2.83 -1.30
N VAL A 190 -14.85 -2.89 -0.68
CA VAL A 190 -14.66 -3.31 0.71
C VAL A 190 -14.03 -2.22 1.57
N VAL A 191 -12.94 -1.63 1.10
CA VAL A 191 -12.19 -0.62 1.86
C VAL A 191 -12.80 0.77 1.76
N ASP A 192 -12.44 1.67 2.67
CA ASP A 192 -12.86 3.08 2.59
C ASP A 192 -12.05 3.85 1.54
N VAL A 193 -10.76 3.51 1.41
CA VAL A 193 -9.84 4.16 0.49
C VAL A 193 -9.06 3.12 -0.32
N ILE A 194 -9.06 3.27 -1.65
CA ILE A 194 -8.19 2.49 -2.52
C ILE A 194 -7.12 3.40 -3.12
N SER A 195 -5.86 3.01 -2.99
CA SER A 195 -4.72 3.82 -3.39
C SER A 195 -3.89 3.11 -4.45
N GLY A 196 -4.14 3.43 -5.72
CA GLY A 196 -3.31 2.93 -6.81
C GLY A 196 -1.91 3.54 -6.77
N MET A 197 -0.92 2.80 -7.24
CA MET A 197 0.50 3.19 -7.31
C MET A 197 0.98 3.26 -8.77
N PRO A 198 0.44 4.14 -9.63
CA PRO A 198 0.80 4.25 -11.03
C PRO A 198 2.05 5.11 -11.25
N TYR A 199 3.16 4.81 -10.56
CA TYR A 199 4.39 5.57 -10.73
C TYR A 199 4.87 5.47 -12.18
N PRO A 200 5.07 6.59 -12.91
CA PRO A 200 5.42 6.57 -14.32
C PRO A 200 6.65 5.73 -14.65
N ASP A 201 7.66 5.68 -13.77
CA ASP A 201 8.86 4.88 -13.99
C ASP A 201 8.69 3.37 -13.72
N HIS A 202 7.53 2.93 -13.19
CA HIS A 202 7.20 1.52 -13.05
C HIS A 202 6.56 0.93 -14.32
N PHE A 203 6.04 1.77 -15.22
CA PHE A 203 5.48 1.28 -16.47
C PHE A 203 6.56 0.89 -17.48
N ALA A 204 6.25 -0.09 -18.32
CA ALA A 204 7.14 -0.53 -19.38
C ALA A 204 7.23 0.51 -20.49
N GLN A 205 8.42 0.65 -21.09
CA GLN A 205 8.61 1.41 -22.31
C GLN A 205 7.86 0.72 -23.46
N ASN A 206 7.21 1.50 -24.31
CA ASN A 206 6.55 1.02 -25.52
C ASN A 206 7.14 1.70 -26.77
N GLY A 207 7.98 0.99 -27.51
CA GLY A 207 8.73 1.57 -28.61
C GLY A 207 9.64 2.71 -28.14
N SER A 208 9.42 3.91 -28.69
CA SER A 208 10.12 5.13 -28.26
C SER A 208 9.41 5.87 -27.10
N TYR A 209 8.19 5.48 -26.75
CA TYR A 209 7.44 6.12 -25.67
C TYR A 209 7.91 5.61 -24.32
N ARG A 210 8.30 6.53 -23.45
CA ARG A 210 8.76 6.27 -22.09
C ARG A 210 7.84 6.96 -21.09
N PRO A 211 7.03 6.20 -20.34
CA PRO A 211 6.03 6.77 -19.42
C PRO A 211 6.61 7.78 -18.43
N TRP A 212 7.83 7.58 -17.96
CA TRP A 212 8.49 8.48 -17.02
C TRP A 212 8.97 9.82 -17.61
N GLU A 213 8.98 9.97 -18.94
CA GLU A 213 9.17 11.27 -19.62
C GLU A 213 7.83 11.98 -19.88
N HIS A 214 6.70 11.31 -19.63
CA HIS A 214 5.33 11.77 -19.91
C HIS A 214 4.39 11.54 -18.72
N PRO A 215 4.69 12.10 -17.52
CA PRO A 215 3.94 11.78 -16.30
C PRO A 215 2.47 12.20 -16.35
N TYR A 216 2.14 13.30 -17.04
CA TYR A 216 0.74 13.74 -17.20
C TYR A 216 -0.07 12.73 -18.03
N GLU A 217 0.40 12.40 -19.23
CA GLU A 217 -0.29 11.47 -20.14
C GLU A 217 -0.42 10.08 -19.52
N THR A 218 0.64 9.65 -18.82
CA THR A 218 0.66 8.35 -18.15
C THR A 218 -0.40 8.27 -17.05
N LEU A 219 -0.50 9.32 -16.21
CA LEU A 219 -1.50 9.36 -15.14
C LEU A 219 -2.91 9.58 -15.67
N LEU A 220 -3.08 10.37 -16.74
CA LEU A 220 -4.37 10.56 -17.39
C LEU A 220 -4.93 9.25 -17.95
N GLU A 221 -4.12 8.51 -18.72
CA GLU A 221 -4.54 7.21 -19.28
C GLU A 221 -4.85 6.20 -18.17
N TRP A 222 -3.99 6.14 -17.16
CA TRP A 222 -4.20 5.27 -16.01
C TRP A 222 -5.47 5.62 -15.24
N ALA A 223 -5.70 6.90 -14.96
CA ALA A 223 -6.85 7.37 -14.21
C ALA A 223 -8.18 7.10 -14.95
N GLN A 224 -8.21 7.23 -16.28
CA GLN A 224 -9.37 6.85 -17.08
C GLN A 224 -9.72 5.37 -16.92
N LYS A 225 -8.72 4.48 -16.91
CA LYS A 225 -8.92 3.05 -16.68
C LYS A 225 -9.42 2.78 -15.25
N ALA A 226 -8.78 3.37 -14.26
CA ALA A 226 -9.18 3.21 -12.85
C ALA A 226 -10.58 3.77 -12.59
N SER A 227 -10.94 4.92 -13.18
CA SER A 227 -12.29 5.50 -13.11
C SER A 227 -13.34 4.57 -13.72
N ALA A 228 -13.01 3.88 -14.82
CA ALA A 228 -13.89 2.85 -15.37
C ALA A 228 -14.08 1.69 -14.38
N ARG A 229 -13.03 1.24 -13.68
CA ARG A 229 -13.16 0.20 -12.62
C ARG A 229 -14.01 0.69 -11.44
N GLN A 230 -13.84 1.95 -11.04
CA GLN A 230 -14.68 2.55 -10.00
C GLN A 230 -16.17 2.52 -10.38
N SER A 231 -16.49 2.84 -11.63
CA SER A 231 -17.88 2.84 -12.11
C SER A 231 -18.53 1.44 -12.16
N GLU A 232 -17.73 0.37 -12.19
CA GLU A 232 -18.19 -1.02 -12.15
C GLU A 232 -18.38 -1.53 -10.71
N THR A 233 -17.92 -0.76 -9.72
CA THR A 233 -17.94 -1.16 -8.30
C THR A 233 -19.24 -0.69 -7.66
N PRO A 234 -20.05 -1.59 -7.04
CA PRO A 234 -21.34 -1.20 -6.46
C PRO A 234 -21.26 -0.16 -5.34
N THR A 235 -20.26 -0.28 -4.46
CA THR A 235 -19.98 0.66 -3.36
C THR A 235 -18.52 1.06 -3.42
N PRO A 236 -18.12 1.94 -4.34
CA PRO A 236 -16.70 2.23 -4.58
C PRO A 236 -16.08 3.03 -3.44
N ALA A 237 -14.88 2.63 -3.05
CA ALA A 237 -14.03 3.37 -2.13
C ALA A 237 -13.62 4.74 -2.69
N ILE A 238 -13.13 5.63 -1.84
CA ILE A 238 -12.44 6.84 -2.30
C ILE A 238 -11.14 6.42 -2.98
N ALA A 239 -10.96 6.78 -4.26
CA ALA A 239 -9.71 6.54 -4.97
C ALA A 239 -8.73 7.70 -4.69
N ARG A 240 -7.77 7.48 -3.77
CA ARG A 240 -6.71 8.42 -3.41
C ARG A 240 -5.36 7.89 -3.86
N THR A 241 -4.89 8.37 -4.99
CA THR A 241 -3.78 7.79 -5.77
C THR A 241 -2.42 8.25 -5.27
N TRP A 242 -1.45 7.35 -5.23
CA TRP A 242 -0.05 7.68 -5.05
C TRP A 242 0.53 8.32 -6.32
N ILE A 243 1.25 9.45 -6.19
CA ILE A 243 2.01 10.08 -7.27
C ILE A 243 3.51 9.96 -7.00
N GLN A 244 4.30 9.93 -8.06
CA GLN A 244 5.76 9.84 -7.99
C GLN A 244 6.34 11.20 -7.64
N ALA A 245 6.91 11.35 -6.43
CA ALA A 245 7.54 12.57 -5.94
C ALA A 245 9.08 12.42 -5.80
N TYR A 246 9.67 11.60 -6.65
CA TYR A 246 11.11 11.34 -6.76
C TYR A 246 11.52 11.33 -8.23
N ASP A 247 12.81 11.51 -8.51
CA ASP A 247 13.33 11.48 -9.88
C ASP A 247 13.24 10.07 -10.46
N ALA A 248 12.89 9.96 -11.74
CA ALA A 248 12.76 8.67 -12.40
C ALA A 248 14.06 7.87 -12.35
N ILE A 249 13.97 6.60 -11.95
CA ILE A 249 15.12 5.71 -11.81
C ILE A 249 15.51 4.98 -13.10
N LYS A 250 14.67 5.08 -14.16
CA LYS A 250 14.93 4.49 -15.48
C LYS A 250 15.69 5.45 -16.40
N THR A 251 16.50 4.88 -17.27
CA THR A 251 17.29 5.64 -18.25
C THR A 251 16.47 5.91 -19.54
N PRO A 252 16.54 7.14 -20.12
CA PRO A 252 17.21 8.33 -19.58
C PRO A 252 16.53 8.79 -18.27
N TYR A 253 17.36 9.23 -17.32
CA TYR A 253 16.82 9.77 -16.05
C TYR A 253 16.05 11.05 -16.32
N ASN A 254 14.87 11.17 -15.73
CA ASN A 254 14.07 12.39 -15.77
C ASN A 254 13.95 12.97 -14.35
N THR A 255 14.26 14.26 -14.21
CA THR A 255 14.11 14.97 -12.93
C THR A 255 12.66 15.40 -12.78
N TYR A 256 12.03 14.99 -11.68
CA TYR A 256 10.68 15.39 -11.37
C TYR A 256 10.69 16.66 -10.51
N GLY A 257 10.25 17.76 -11.13
CA GLY A 257 10.04 19.06 -10.50
C GLY A 257 8.55 19.37 -10.33
N PRO A 258 8.21 20.64 -10.03
CA PRO A 258 6.83 21.05 -9.86
C PRO A 258 5.94 20.81 -11.08
N GLU A 259 6.48 20.86 -12.30
CA GLU A 259 5.73 20.62 -13.53
C GLU A 259 5.28 19.16 -13.65
N GLU A 260 6.17 18.21 -13.38
CA GLU A 260 5.87 16.78 -13.42
C GLU A 260 4.88 16.39 -12.30
N ILE A 261 4.99 16.99 -11.12
CA ILE A 261 4.01 16.79 -10.03
C ILE A 261 2.65 17.34 -10.40
N SER A 262 2.58 18.61 -10.86
CA SER A 262 1.32 19.23 -11.30
C SER A 262 0.71 18.48 -12.47
N GLY A 263 1.54 17.96 -13.39
CA GLY A 263 1.09 17.13 -14.51
C GLY A 263 0.42 15.84 -14.02
N GLN A 264 1.03 15.14 -13.07
CA GLN A 264 0.44 13.93 -12.49
C GLN A 264 -0.92 14.23 -11.83
N ILE A 265 -1.01 15.26 -10.98
CA ILE A 265 -2.24 15.64 -10.29
C ILE A 265 -3.35 15.98 -11.32
N ARG A 266 -3.04 16.81 -12.30
CA ARG A 266 -3.97 17.17 -13.37
C ARG A 266 -4.42 15.94 -14.17
N GLY A 267 -3.51 15.01 -14.48
CA GLY A 267 -3.84 13.76 -15.18
C GLY A 267 -4.83 12.90 -14.40
N LEU A 268 -4.69 12.82 -13.07
CA LEU A 268 -5.66 12.13 -12.22
C LEU A 268 -7.05 12.78 -12.27
N GLU A 269 -7.12 14.10 -12.09
CA GLU A 269 -8.37 14.86 -12.06
C GLU A 269 -9.11 14.80 -13.42
N GLU A 270 -8.40 15.07 -14.52
CA GLU A 270 -8.96 15.00 -15.87
C GLU A 270 -9.33 13.55 -16.28
N GLY A 271 -8.66 12.56 -15.70
CA GLY A 271 -9.00 11.13 -15.85
C GLY A 271 -10.19 10.66 -15.01
N GLY A 272 -10.78 11.55 -14.18
CA GLY A 272 -11.98 11.29 -13.40
C GLY A 272 -11.75 10.78 -11.98
N LEU A 273 -10.53 10.83 -11.46
CA LEU A 273 -10.21 10.48 -10.07
C LEU A 273 -10.04 11.75 -9.24
N THR A 274 -11.04 12.05 -8.42
CA THR A 274 -11.10 13.28 -7.61
C THR A 274 -10.98 13.05 -6.11
N GLY A 275 -10.63 11.83 -5.68
CA GLY A 275 -10.48 11.45 -4.27
C GLY A 275 -9.17 11.93 -3.62
N GLY A 276 -8.40 12.77 -4.33
CA GLY A 276 -7.13 13.28 -3.86
C GLY A 276 -5.94 12.38 -4.23
N PHE A 277 -4.79 12.73 -3.67
CA PHE A 277 -3.53 12.01 -3.94
C PHE A 277 -2.63 11.96 -2.70
N MET A 278 -1.64 11.11 -2.76
CA MET A 278 -0.51 11.04 -1.83
C MET A 278 0.80 11.08 -2.63
N ALA A 279 1.80 11.80 -2.12
CA ALA A 279 3.10 11.95 -2.80
C ALA A 279 4.11 10.96 -2.20
N TRP A 280 4.59 10.01 -3.01
CA TRP A 280 5.58 9.03 -2.57
C TRP A 280 7.01 9.55 -2.75
N GLN A 281 7.72 9.67 -1.64
CA GLN A 281 9.15 10.03 -1.59
C GLN A 281 9.82 9.22 -0.48
N ALA A 282 10.31 8.04 -0.83
CA ALA A 282 10.84 7.04 0.12
C ALA A 282 12.00 7.57 1.01
N ALA A 283 12.87 8.42 0.46
CA ALA A 283 14.00 8.97 1.21
C ALA A 283 13.61 10.07 2.21
N CYS A 284 12.34 10.51 2.23
CA CYS A 284 11.86 11.63 3.07
C CYS A 284 12.77 12.87 3.00
N SER A 285 13.34 13.15 1.81
CA SER A 285 14.28 14.25 1.59
C SER A 285 13.57 15.60 1.67
N LEU A 286 13.83 16.37 2.71
CA LEU A 286 13.27 17.72 2.87
C LEU A 286 13.63 18.62 1.68
N THR A 287 14.89 18.59 1.21
CA THR A 287 15.33 19.37 0.05
C THR A 287 14.51 19.05 -1.20
N LYS A 288 14.21 17.74 -1.43
CA LYS A 288 13.37 17.32 -2.57
C LYS A 288 11.93 17.83 -2.37
N LEU A 289 11.35 17.61 -1.20
CA LEU A 289 9.99 18.06 -0.90
C LEU A 289 9.84 19.59 -1.00
N GLU A 290 10.82 20.37 -0.51
CA GLU A 290 10.84 21.82 -0.67
C GLU A 290 10.89 22.24 -2.15
N SER A 291 11.65 21.54 -2.98
CA SER A 291 11.72 21.82 -4.42
C SER A 291 10.39 21.54 -5.16
N LEU A 292 9.56 20.63 -4.63
CA LEU A 292 8.26 20.28 -5.19
C LEU A 292 7.12 21.16 -4.66
N LYS A 293 7.35 21.90 -3.57
CA LYS A 293 6.34 22.73 -2.89
C LYS A 293 5.51 23.61 -3.82
N PRO A 294 6.06 24.29 -4.86
CA PRO A 294 5.26 25.11 -5.76
C PRO A 294 4.09 24.36 -6.44
N ALA A 295 4.24 23.07 -6.71
CA ALA A 295 3.16 22.28 -7.30
C ALA A 295 1.97 22.11 -6.34
N PHE A 296 2.24 21.97 -5.05
CA PHE A 296 1.23 21.80 -4.01
C PHE A 296 0.60 23.13 -3.59
N ASP A 297 1.39 24.21 -3.53
CA ASP A 297 0.90 25.56 -3.22
C ASP A 297 -0.08 26.09 -4.28
N ALA A 298 0.01 25.61 -5.51
CA ALA A 298 -0.91 25.98 -6.59
C ALA A 298 -2.30 25.33 -6.48
N LEU A 299 -2.46 24.32 -5.60
CA LEU A 299 -3.73 23.63 -5.43
C LEU A 299 -4.70 24.49 -4.62
N THR A 300 -5.94 24.58 -5.09
CA THR A 300 -7.00 25.21 -4.32
C THR A 300 -7.38 24.24 -3.18
N PRO A 301 -7.37 24.68 -1.90
CA PRO A 301 -7.84 23.83 -0.82
C PRO A 301 -9.27 23.37 -1.08
N VAL A 302 -9.50 22.08 -1.13
CA VAL A 302 -10.87 21.54 -1.12
C VAL A 302 -11.44 21.88 0.25
N SER A 303 -12.53 22.66 0.29
CA SER A 303 -13.24 22.90 1.55
C SER A 303 -13.71 21.55 2.08
N THR A 304 -13.21 21.16 3.27
CA THR A 304 -13.78 20.03 4.00
C THR A 304 -15.28 20.19 4.07
N PRO A 305 -16.10 19.18 3.71
CA PRO A 305 -17.52 19.24 3.98
C PRO A 305 -17.70 19.48 5.47
N ALA A 306 -18.46 20.52 5.82
CA ALA A 306 -18.84 20.74 7.22
C ALA A 306 -19.49 19.44 7.72
N GLU A 307 -19.01 18.95 8.87
CA GLU A 307 -19.63 17.84 9.60
C GLU A 307 -21.15 18.09 9.64
N LYS A 308 -21.89 17.10 9.11
CA LYS A 308 -23.37 17.11 9.21
C LYS A 308 -23.80 16.31 10.41
#